data_97200772149ef22a02a737ac7d1ab74e
#
_entry.id   97200772149ef22a02a737ac7d1ab74e
#
_cell.length_a   1.000
_cell.length_b   1.000
_cell.length_c   1.000
_cell.angle_alpha   90.00
_cell.angle_beta   90.00
_cell.angle_gamma   90.00
#
_symmetry.space_group_name_H-M   'P 1'
#
loop_
_entity.id
_entity.type
_entity.pdbx_description
1 polymer ?
#
loop_
_entity_poly.entity_id
_entity_poly.type
_entity_poly.pdbx_seq_one_letter_code
_entity_poly.pdbx_strand_id
1 'polypeptide(L)'
;MQLVGMIVSALLFGAALKEFNPAKLIQVIQASALITIVLNVISLWKQEARDPQARTAQHDLSFKEALRAFANGAHSIRRLIAVAFGTMAFSMNEVLLEPYGGQILGMSVSETTALTAILAAGGLIGFSWASRVLSKGSDPFRMASLGALIGIPAFVFIILSASLLQQNLFIAGAFLIGFGGGLFSHGTLTATMQMAPVDQRGLALGAWGAVQATAAGFAIG
;
A
#
# COMPACT_ATOMS: atom_id res chain seq x y z
N MET A 1 -2.53 7.88 7.97
CA MET A 1 -3.01 7.18 9.19
C MET A 1 -2.89 5.67 9.10
N GLN A 2 -3.21 5.03 7.97
CA GLN A 2 -3.12 3.55 7.81
C GLN A 2 -1.72 3.01 8.11
N LEU A 3 -0.66 3.55 7.51
CA LEU A 3 0.71 3.10 7.75
C LEU A 3 1.16 3.23 9.22
N VAL A 4 0.73 4.28 9.90
CA VAL A 4 1.00 4.44 11.34
C VAL A 4 0.30 3.35 12.14
N GLY A 5 -0.96 3.05 11.80
CA GLY A 5 -1.71 1.95 12.40
C GLY A 5 -1.02 0.60 12.18
N MET A 6 -0.52 0.33 10.97
CA MET A 6 0.25 -0.88 10.66
C MET A 6 1.53 -0.99 11.51
N ILE A 7 2.29 0.10 11.64
CA ILE A 7 3.51 0.11 12.47
C ILE A 7 3.16 -0.21 13.93
N VAL A 8 2.18 0.51 14.48
CA VAL A 8 1.77 0.32 15.89
C VAL A 8 1.26 -1.10 16.13
N SER A 9 0.37 -1.62 15.28
CA SER A 9 -0.17 -2.98 15.42
C SER A 9 0.91 -4.04 15.26
N ALA A 10 1.81 -3.91 14.28
CA ALA A 10 2.89 -4.87 14.07
C ALA A 10 3.87 -4.91 15.24
N LEU A 11 4.21 -3.75 15.84
CA LEU A 11 5.07 -3.69 17.02
C LEU A 11 4.36 -4.30 18.25
N LEU A 12 3.08 -4.00 18.46
CA LEU A 12 2.31 -4.57 19.57
C LEU A 12 2.16 -6.08 19.45
N PHE A 13 1.84 -6.59 18.26
CA PHE A 13 1.70 -8.02 18.01
C PHE A 13 3.04 -8.74 18.06
N GLY A 14 4.11 -8.15 17.50
CA GLY A 14 5.45 -8.67 17.61
C GLY A 14 5.91 -8.82 19.08
N ALA A 15 5.64 -7.80 19.91
CA ALA A 15 5.93 -7.86 21.34
C ALA A 15 5.08 -8.90 22.08
N ALA A 16 3.78 -9.00 21.75
CA ALA A 16 2.86 -9.97 22.36
C ALA A 16 3.22 -11.42 22.00
N LEU A 17 3.76 -11.65 20.79
CA LEU A 17 4.14 -12.98 20.27
C LEU A 17 5.62 -13.33 20.51
N LYS A 18 6.35 -12.54 21.30
CA LYS A 18 7.76 -12.78 21.61
C LYS A 18 8.00 -14.16 22.24
N GLU A 19 7.08 -14.58 23.12
CA GLU A 19 7.01 -15.95 23.60
C GLU A 19 5.85 -16.65 22.88
N PHE A 20 6.14 -17.22 21.71
CA PHE A 20 5.13 -17.82 20.87
C PHE A 20 4.45 -19.02 21.53
N ASN A 21 3.11 -18.96 21.58
CA ASN A 21 2.25 -20.06 21.96
C ASN A 21 0.99 -20.02 21.08
N PRO A 22 0.50 -21.14 20.52
CA PRO A 22 -0.71 -21.17 19.71
C PRO A 22 -1.93 -20.54 20.40
N ALA A 23 -2.08 -20.73 21.71
CA ALA A 23 -3.15 -20.12 22.49
C ALA A 23 -3.00 -18.57 22.55
N LYS A 24 -1.79 -18.06 22.69
CA LYS A 24 -1.50 -16.60 22.64
C LYS A 24 -1.83 -16.00 21.28
N LEU A 25 -1.51 -16.71 20.19
CA LEU A 25 -1.85 -16.27 18.84
C LEU A 25 -3.37 -16.09 18.66
N ILE A 26 -4.15 -17.10 19.11
CA ILE A 26 -5.61 -17.04 19.07
C ILE A 26 -6.13 -15.84 19.88
N GLN A 27 -5.59 -15.60 21.08
CA GLN A 27 -5.98 -14.45 21.92
C GLN A 27 -5.66 -13.11 21.24
N VAL A 28 -4.52 -12.97 20.59
CA VAL A 28 -4.13 -11.76 19.85
C VAL A 28 -5.08 -11.53 18.68
N ILE A 29 -5.41 -12.57 17.91
CA ILE A 29 -6.37 -12.49 16.80
C ILE A 29 -7.76 -12.07 17.31
N GLN A 30 -8.27 -12.69 18.38
CA GLN A 30 -9.56 -12.35 18.95
C GLN A 30 -9.61 -10.92 19.50
N ALA A 31 -8.55 -10.48 20.20
CA ALA A 31 -8.45 -9.13 20.72
C ALA A 31 -8.40 -8.10 19.57
N SER A 32 -7.64 -8.35 18.51
CA SER A 32 -7.56 -7.46 17.36
C SER A 32 -8.90 -7.36 16.63
N ALA A 33 -9.62 -8.47 16.46
CA ALA A 33 -10.96 -8.49 15.88
C ALA A 33 -11.96 -7.66 16.71
N LEU A 34 -11.95 -7.82 18.04
CA LEU A 34 -12.80 -7.04 18.93
C LEU A 34 -12.50 -5.54 18.85
N ILE A 35 -11.22 -5.16 18.90
CA ILE A 35 -10.79 -3.76 18.76
C ILE A 35 -11.24 -3.19 17.41
N THR A 36 -11.09 -3.96 16.33
CA THR A 36 -11.52 -3.54 14.99
C THR A 36 -13.03 -3.30 14.93
N ILE A 37 -13.84 -4.17 15.53
CA ILE A 37 -15.30 -3.99 15.60
C ILE A 37 -15.63 -2.70 16.37
N VAL A 38 -15.04 -2.48 17.54
CA VAL A 38 -15.28 -1.30 18.37
C VAL A 38 -14.89 -0.02 17.59
N LEU A 39 -13.72 0.01 16.95
CA LEU A 39 -13.26 1.17 16.17
C LEU A 39 -14.18 1.44 14.97
N ASN A 40 -14.67 0.39 14.28
CA ASN A 40 -15.62 0.55 13.20
C ASN A 40 -16.96 1.13 13.69
N VAL A 41 -17.49 0.64 14.81
CA VAL A 41 -18.71 1.19 15.40
C VAL A 41 -18.53 2.68 15.78
N ILE A 42 -17.39 3.03 16.40
CA ILE A 42 -17.08 4.43 16.72
C ILE A 42 -16.97 5.29 15.45
N SER A 43 -16.32 4.77 14.40
CA SER A 43 -16.17 5.45 13.11
C SER A 43 -17.53 5.72 12.45
N LEU A 44 -18.48 4.80 12.56
CA LEU A 44 -19.83 4.96 12.01
C LEU A 44 -20.69 5.97 12.77
N TRP A 45 -20.37 6.25 14.04
CA TRP A 45 -21.20 7.08 14.93
C TRP A 45 -21.34 8.53 14.50
N LYS A 46 -20.34 9.10 13.79
CA LYS A 46 -20.35 10.50 13.32
C LYS A 46 -19.92 10.60 11.86
N GLN A 47 -20.57 9.89 10.98
CA GLN A 47 -20.40 10.14 9.54
C GLN A 47 -21.11 11.44 9.17
N GLU A 48 -20.51 12.17 8.21
CA GLU A 48 -21.05 13.44 7.71
C GLU A 48 -22.53 13.33 7.34
N ALA A 49 -23.30 14.36 7.73
CA ALA A 49 -24.68 14.50 7.29
C ALA A 49 -24.71 14.55 5.76
N ARG A 50 -25.53 13.71 5.14
CA ARG A 50 -25.75 13.75 3.69
C ARG A 50 -26.29 15.14 3.32
N ASP A 51 -25.59 15.85 2.48
CA ASP A 51 -26.08 17.11 1.90
C ASP A 51 -26.95 16.79 0.67
N PRO A 52 -28.29 16.93 0.77
CA PRO A 52 -29.18 16.68 -0.35
C PRO A 52 -29.01 17.70 -1.48
N GLN A 53 -28.45 18.89 -1.21
CA GLN A 53 -28.30 19.97 -2.19
C GLN A 53 -27.05 19.78 -3.07
N ALA A 54 -26.02 19.09 -2.59
CA ALA A 54 -24.85 18.74 -3.40
C ALA A 54 -25.20 17.82 -4.57
N ARG A 55 -26.33 17.12 -4.50
CA ARG A 55 -26.79 16.18 -5.51
C ARG A 55 -27.43 16.83 -6.75
N THR A 56 -27.90 18.07 -6.62
CA THR A 56 -28.61 18.79 -7.69
C THR A 56 -27.71 19.61 -8.61
N ALA A 57 -26.44 19.78 -8.26
CA ALA A 57 -25.50 20.62 -9.01
C ALA A 57 -24.60 19.86 -10.00
N GLN A 58 -24.58 18.54 -9.97
CA GLN A 58 -23.79 17.74 -10.90
C GLN A 58 -24.67 17.24 -12.04
N HIS A 59 -24.35 17.66 -13.25
CA HIS A 59 -24.85 17.07 -14.49
C HIS A 59 -24.30 15.64 -14.53
N ASP A 60 -25.10 14.66 -14.06
CA ASP A 60 -24.70 13.28 -13.96
C ASP A 60 -24.51 12.66 -15.33
N LEU A 61 -23.27 12.70 -15.84
CA LEU A 61 -22.86 11.74 -16.86
C LEU A 61 -23.16 10.33 -16.33
N SER A 62 -23.87 9.53 -17.10
CA SER A 62 -24.01 8.11 -16.79
C SER A 62 -22.61 7.52 -16.51
N PHE A 63 -22.50 6.65 -15.50
CA PHE A 63 -21.21 5.99 -15.15
C PHE A 63 -20.52 5.41 -16.40
N LYS A 64 -21.28 4.87 -17.33
CA LYS A 64 -20.79 4.29 -18.58
C LYS A 64 -20.19 5.33 -19.53
N GLU A 65 -20.77 6.52 -19.58
CA GLU A 65 -20.26 7.64 -20.40
C GLU A 65 -19.01 8.25 -19.78
N ALA A 66 -19.02 8.43 -18.46
CA ALA A 66 -17.85 8.90 -17.72
C ALA A 66 -16.66 7.91 -17.84
N LEU A 67 -16.92 6.60 -17.74
CA LEU A 67 -15.91 5.55 -17.91
C LEU A 67 -15.37 5.53 -19.35
N ARG A 68 -16.22 5.70 -20.36
CA ARG A 68 -15.79 5.82 -21.77
C ARG A 68 -14.95 7.06 -22.02
N ALA A 69 -15.36 8.20 -21.48
CA ALA A 69 -14.61 9.45 -21.59
C ALA A 69 -13.23 9.33 -20.93
N PHE A 70 -13.16 8.70 -19.76
CA PHE A 70 -11.91 8.42 -19.07
C PHE A 70 -11.02 7.44 -19.85
N ALA A 71 -11.57 6.35 -20.38
CA ALA A 71 -10.82 5.36 -21.16
C ALA A 71 -10.28 5.92 -22.48
N ASN A 72 -11.03 6.85 -23.11
CA ASN A 72 -10.62 7.54 -24.32
C ASN A 72 -9.60 8.67 -24.06
N GLY A 73 -9.35 9.00 -22.81
CA GLY A 73 -8.33 9.99 -22.44
C GLY A 73 -6.94 9.56 -22.91
N ALA A 74 -6.14 10.53 -23.39
CA ALA A 74 -4.81 10.28 -23.92
C ALA A 74 -3.94 9.49 -22.91
N HIS A 75 -3.63 8.24 -23.26
CA HIS A 75 -2.78 7.33 -22.49
C HIS A 75 -3.36 6.83 -21.15
N SER A 76 -4.63 7.02 -20.83
CA SER A 76 -5.23 6.58 -19.54
C SER A 76 -5.06 5.08 -19.31
N ILE A 77 -5.35 4.24 -20.30
CA ILE A 77 -5.20 2.78 -20.22
C ILE A 77 -3.74 2.38 -20.00
N ARG A 78 -2.80 2.96 -20.76
CA ARG A 78 -1.36 2.67 -20.61
C ARG A 78 -0.86 2.97 -19.19
N ARG A 79 -1.38 4.02 -18.56
CA ARG A 79 -1.04 4.41 -17.19
C ARG A 79 -1.60 3.43 -16.18
N LEU A 80 -2.86 3.04 -16.34
CA LEU A 80 -3.48 2.02 -15.48
C LEU A 80 -2.74 0.69 -15.57
N ILE A 81 -2.30 0.30 -16.76
CA ILE A 81 -1.45 -0.90 -16.94
C ILE A 81 -0.12 -0.75 -16.19
N ALA A 82 0.53 0.41 -16.27
CA ALA A 82 1.77 0.64 -15.53
C ALA A 82 1.53 0.61 -13.99
N VAL A 83 0.41 1.15 -13.53
CA VAL A 83 -0.01 1.05 -12.12
C VAL A 83 -0.24 -0.40 -11.73
N ALA A 84 -0.91 -1.19 -12.57
CA ALA A 84 -1.18 -2.61 -12.31
C ALA A 84 0.12 -3.39 -12.14
N PHE A 85 1.05 -3.32 -13.10
CA PHE A 85 2.32 -4.04 -13.02
C PHE A 85 3.18 -3.62 -11.84
N GLY A 86 3.27 -2.32 -11.55
CA GLY A 86 4.02 -1.85 -10.40
C GLY A 86 3.37 -2.28 -9.08
N THR A 87 2.04 -2.25 -8.98
CA THR A 87 1.32 -2.75 -7.81
C THR A 87 1.54 -4.25 -7.63
N MET A 88 1.42 -5.06 -8.70
CA MET A 88 1.72 -6.49 -8.65
C MET A 88 3.12 -6.74 -8.09
N ALA A 89 4.14 -6.05 -8.63
CA ALA A 89 5.52 -6.22 -8.20
C ALA A 89 5.70 -5.92 -6.69
N PHE A 90 5.08 -4.86 -6.19
CA PHE A 90 5.17 -4.50 -4.77
C PHE A 90 4.28 -5.35 -3.86
N SER A 91 3.16 -5.90 -4.34
CA SER A 91 2.25 -6.72 -3.53
C SER A 91 2.70 -8.18 -3.37
N MET A 92 3.50 -8.70 -4.29
CA MET A 92 4.04 -10.08 -4.19
C MET A 92 4.78 -10.35 -2.87
N ASN A 93 5.40 -9.32 -2.30
CA ASN A 93 6.13 -9.46 -1.04
C ASN A 93 5.24 -9.67 0.18
N GLU A 94 3.98 -9.22 0.16
CA GLU A 94 3.09 -9.24 1.34
C GLU A 94 2.84 -10.66 1.87
N VAL A 95 2.78 -11.65 0.97
CA VAL A 95 2.57 -13.06 1.36
C VAL A 95 3.87 -13.81 1.55
N LEU A 96 4.95 -13.40 0.89
CA LEU A 96 6.19 -14.16 0.84
C LEU A 96 7.21 -13.77 1.91
N LEU A 97 7.24 -12.51 2.36
CA LEU A 97 8.29 -12.03 3.26
C LEU A 97 8.30 -12.74 4.62
N GLU A 98 7.15 -12.88 5.27
CA GLU A 98 7.09 -13.51 6.59
C GLU A 98 7.46 -15.00 6.55
N PRO A 99 6.88 -15.85 5.65
CA PRO A 99 7.30 -17.25 5.52
C PRO A 99 8.78 -17.40 5.12
N TYR A 100 9.26 -16.54 4.23
CA TYR A 100 10.66 -16.57 3.80
C TYR A 100 11.62 -16.25 4.95
N GLY A 101 11.34 -15.22 5.72
CA GLY A 101 12.12 -14.87 6.92
C GLY A 101 12.15 -16.01 7.95
N GLY A 102 10.98 -16.61 8.23
CA GLY A 102 10.87 -17.71 9.19
C GLY A 102 11.51 -19.01 8.73
N GLN A 103 11.22 -19.45 7.50
CA GLN A 103 11.64 -20.78 7.02
C GLN A 103 13.08 -20.81 6.50
N ILE A 104 13.56 -19.73 5.88
CA ILE A 104 14.87 -19.71 5.22
C ILE A 104 15.93 -19.03 6.11
N LEU A 105 15.57 -17.93 6.75
CA LEU A 105 16.52 -17.17 7.60
C LEU A 105 16.42 -17.50 9.08
N GLY A 106 15.50 -18.41 9.47
CA GLY A 106 15.34 -18.84 10.87
C GLY A 106 14.86 -17.74 11.82
N MET A 107 14.17 -16.72 11.29
CA MET A 107 13.63 -15.64 12.10
C MET A 107 12.46 -16.14 12.96
N SER A 108 12.36 -15.66 14.17
CA SER A 108 11.22 -15.91 15.05
C SER A 108 9.95 -15.24 14.56
N VAL A 109 8.78 -15.70 15.04
CA VAL A 109 7.48 -15.09 14.70
C VAL A 109 7.44 -13.60 15.07
N SER A 110 8.07 -13.22 16.19
CA SER A 110 8.16 -11.82 16.59
C SER A 110 8.98 -10.98 15.60
N GLU A 111 10.09 -11.52 15.12
CA GLU A 111 10.96 -10.84 14.15
C GLU A 111 10.30 -10.72 12.79
N THR A 112 9.61 -11.77 12.31
CA THR A 112 8.88 -11.71 11.04
C THR A 112 7.69 -10.74 11.12
N THR A 113 6.98 -10.71 12.25
CA THR A 113 5.93 -9.71 12.49
C THR A 113 6.49 -8.28 12.52
N ALA A 114 7.68 -8.07 13.06
CA ALA A 114 8.36 -6.78 13.05
C ALA A 114 8.75 -6.32 11.64
N LEU A 115 8.96 -7.23 10.69
CA LEU A 115 9.19 -6.88 9.28
C LEU A 115 8.04 -6.05 8.68
N THR A 116 6.81 -6.36 9.04
CA THR A 116 5.64 -5.56 8.62
C THR A 116 5.74 -4.11 9.11
N ALA A 117 6.22 -3.89 10.35
CA ALA A 117 6.48 -2.55 10.86
C ALA A 117 7.61 -1.84 10.09
N ILE A 118 8.67 -2.55 9.74
CA ILE A 118 9.82 -2.01 8.99
C ILE A 118 9.39 -1.63 7.57
N LEU A 119 8.64 -2.50 6.89
CA LEU A 119 8.08 -2.23 5.58
C LEU A 119 7.14 -1.02 5.61
N ALA A 120 6.25 -0.94 6.60
CA ALA A 120 5.33 0.19 6.76
C ALA A 120 6.08 1.49 7.11
N ALA A 121 7.17 1.44 7.88
CA ALA A 121 8.02 2.59 8.15
C ALA A 121 8.72 3.09 6.88
N GLY A 122 9.26 2.18 6.06
CA GLY A 122 9.78 2.49 4.75
C GLY A 122 8.73 3.19 3.87
N GLY A 123 7.53 2.62 3.81
CA GLY A 123 6.39 3.18 3.06
C GLY A 123 6.00 4.59 3.55
N LEU A 124 5.94 4.79 4.86
CA LEU A 124 5.61 6.09 5.46
C LEU A 124 6.67 7.15 5.11
N ILE A 125 7.94 6.80 5.18
CA ILE A 125 9.05 7.70 4.83
C ILE A 125 9.01 8.00 3.34
N GLY A 126 8.86 6.98 2.49
CA GLY A 126 8.75 7.14 1.03
C GLY A 126 7.57 8.01 0.64
N PHE A 127 6.40 7.74 1.19
CA PHE A 127 5.18 8.53 0.97
C PHE A 127 5.35 9.99 1.42
N SER A 128 5.94 10.20 2.60
CA SER A 128 6.17 11.55 3.14
C SER A 128 7.17 12.34 2.31
N TRP A 129 8.22 11.68 1.82
CA TRP A 129 9.20 12.32 0.94
C TRP A 129 8.58 12.64 -0.42
N ALA A 130 7.86 11.69 -1.03
CA ALA A 130 7.14 11.93 -2.29
C ALA A 130 6.17 13.12 -2.16
N SER A 131 5.40 13.18 -1.07
CA SER A 131 4.48 14.29 -0.82
C SER A 131 5.19 15.64 -0.80
N ARG A 132 6.33 15.75 -0.08
CA ARG A 132 7.12 16.99 0.00
C ARG A 132 7.72 17.40 -1.35
N VAL A 133 8.18 16.44 -2.14
CA VAL A 133 8.80 16.72 -3.44
C VAL A 133 7.74 17.10 -4.47
N LEU A 134 6.61 16.39 -4.49
CA LEU A 134 5.51 16.66 -5.41
C LEU A 134 4.80 17.97 -5.10
N SER A 135 4.71 18.38 -3.84
CA SER A 135 4.16 19.68 -3.45
C SER A 135 4.98 20.87 -3.98
N LYS A 136 6.25 20.64 -4.34
CA LYS A 136 7.14 21.63 -4.99
C LYS A 136 7.05 21.64 -6.51
N GLY A 137 6.08 20.90 -7.09
CA GLY A 137 5.84 20.88 -8.53
C GLY A 137 6.65 19.85 -9.32
N SER A 138 7.31 18.90 -8.65
CA SER A 138 8.03 17.82 -9.34
C SER A 138 7.08 16.90 -10.10
N ASP A 139 7.59 16.29 -11.18
CA ASP A 139 6.84 15.37 -12.03
C ASP A 139 6.49 14.07 -11.27
N PRO A 140 5.19 13.74 -11.11
CA PRO A 140 4.76 12.55 -10.39
C PRO A 140 5.17 11.24 -11.08
N PHE A 141 5.35 11.22 -12.40
CA PHE A 141 5.85 10.03 -13.11
C PHE A 141 7.31 9.74 -12.80
N ARG A 142 8.14 10.77 -12.66
CA ARG A 142 9.54 10.60 -12.21
C ARG A 142 9.59 10.03 -10.80
N MET A 143 8.68 10.47 -9.93
CA MET A 143 8.59 9.95 -8.57
C MET A 143 8.19 8.47 -8.56
N ALA A 144 7.17 8.09 -9.34
CA ALA A 144 6.77 6.70 -9.49
C ALA A 144 7.88 5.82 -10.08
N SER A 145 8.58 6.32 -11.11
CA SER A 145 9.72 5.61 -11.73
C SER A 145 10.88 5.42 -10.73
N LEU A 146 11.16 6.42 -9.91
CA LEU A 146 12.18 6.32 -8.85
C LEU A 146 11.80 5.24 -7.85
N GLY A 147 10.53 5.18 -7.44
CA GLY A 147 10.02 4.11 -6.57
C GLY A 147 10.22 2.72 -7.17
N ALA A 148 9.89 2.54 -8.45
CA ALA A 148 10.10 1.28 -9.17
C ALA A 148 11.60 0.92 -9.27
N LEU A 149 12.46 1.89 -9.55
CA LEU A 149 13.91 1.69 -9.61
C LEU A 149 14.49 1.27 -8.25
N ILE A 150 14.01 1.82 -7.14
CA ILE A 150 14.41 1.41 -5.79
C ILE A 150 13.92 -0.01 -5.48
N GLY A 151 12.79 -0.42 -6.04
CA GLY A 151 12.30 -1.80 -5.93
C GLY A 151 13.30 -2.84 -6.44
N ILE A 152 14.07 -2.54 -7.49
CA ILE A 152 15.04 -3.48 -8.07
C ILE A 152 16.11 -3.89 -7.04
N PRO A 153 16.94 -2.99 -6.47
CA PRO A 153 17.91 -3.38 -5.44
C PRO A 153 17.24 -3.93 -4.17
N ALA A 154 16.02 -3.50 -3.85
CA ALA A 154 15.29 -4.04 -2.72
C ALA A 154 15.04 -5.56 -2.87
N PHE A 155 14.54 -6.00 -4.02
CA PHE A 155 14.36 -7.44 -4.30
C PHE A 155 15.69 -8.18 -4.43
N VAL A 156 16.73 -7.55 -4.99
CA VAL A 156 18.08 -8.14 -5.00
C VAL A 156 18.57 -8.40 -3.56
N PHE A 157 18.35 -7.48 -2.62
CA PHE A 157 18.71 -7.68 -1.22
C PHE A 157 17.94 -8.84 -0.58
N ILE A 158 16.65 -8.98 -0.88
CA ILE A 158 15.85 -10.13 -0.43
C ILE A 158 16.44 -11.45 -0.94
N ILE A 159 16.74 -11.54 -2.25
CA ILE A 159 17.29 -12.75 -2.86
C ILE A 159 18.67 -13.09 -2.29
N LEU A 160 19.55 -12.11 -2.19
CA LEU A 160 20.92 -12.30 -1.68
C LEU A 160 20.94 -12.65 -0.18
N SER A 161 19.94 -12.21 0.58
CA SER A 161 19.85 -12.49 2.02
C SER A 161 19.86 -13.99 2.33
N ALA A 162 19.19 -14.80 1.52
CA ALA A 162 19.18 -16.25 1.66
C ALA A 162 20.55 -16.86 1.34
N SER A 163 21.16 -16.46 0.23
CA SER A 163 22.45 -16.99 -0.19
C SER A 163 23.58 -16.66 0.79
N LEU A 164 23.49 -15.52 1.46
CA LEU A 164 24.46 -15.04 2.41
C LEU A 164 24.07 -15.35 3.87
N LEU A 165 22.88 -15.87 4.12
CA LEU A 165 22.27 -16.07 5.45
C LEU A 165 22.31 -14.80 6.31
N GLN A 166 22.06 -13.64 5.69
CA GLN A 166 22.18 -12.32 6.30
C GLN A 166 20.80 -11.70 6.57
N GLN A 167 20.29 -11.83 7.79
CA GLN A 167 19.01 -11.22 8.21
C GLN A 167 18.99 -9.71 8.03
N ASN A 168 20.11 -9.01 8.29
CA ASN A 168 20.18 -7.55 8.13
C ASN A 168 19.95 -7.11 6.69
N LEU A 169 20.43 -7.89 5.72
CA LEU A 169 20.21 -7.62 4.30
C LEU A 169 18.74 -7.79 3.93
N PHE A 170 18.08 -8.80 4.50
CA PHE A 170 16.66 -9.04 4.35
C PHE A 170 15.82 -7.88 4.91
N ILE A 171 16.13 -7.41 6.11
CA ILE A 171 15.49 -6.27 6.77
C ILE A 171 15.66 -4.99 5.94
N ALA A 172 16.86 -4.75 5.43
CA ALA A 172 17.13 -3.60 4.55
C ALA A 172 16.32 -3.70 3.24
N GLY A 173 16.23 -4.90 2.65
CA GLY A 173 15.39 -5.15 1.47
C GLY A 173 13.91 -4.86 1.75
N ALA A 174 13.37 -5.35 2.86
CA ALA A 174 11.99 -5.10 3.27
C ALA A 174 11.71 -3.59 3.47
N PHE A 175 12.62 -2.86 4.12
CA PHE A 175 12.52 -1.40 4.25
C PHE A 175 12.48 -0.70 2.89
N LEU A 176 13.38 -1.08 1.97
CA LEU A 176 13.46 -0.49 0.62
C LEU A 176 12.24 -0.83 -0.24
N ILE A 177 11.64 -2.03 -0.09
CA ILE A 177 10.37 -2.38 -0.72
C ILE A 177 9.28 -1.42 -0.27
N GLY A 178 9.14 -1.21 1.04
CA GLY A 178 8.19 -0.25 1.58
C GLY A 178 8.44 1.16 1.07
N PHE A 179 9.68 1.63 1.12
CA PHE A 179 10.07 2.96 0.68
C PHE A 179 9.79 3.18 -0.82
N GLY A 180 10.22 2.25 -1.68
CA GLY A 180 9.95 2.29 -3.12
C GLY A 180 8.45 2.22 -3.44
N GLY A 181 7.72 1.34 -2.75
CA GLY A 181 6.25 1.22 -2.86
C GLY A 181 5.53 2.51 -2.46
N GLY A 182 5.99 3.18 -1.40
CA GLY A 182 5.47 4.48 -0.97
C GLY A 182 5.65 5.58 -2.02
N LEU A 183 6.84 5.66 -2.63
CA LEU A 183 7.12 6.60 -3.74
C LEU A 183 6.26 6.29 -4.96
N PHE A 184 6.18 5.01 -5.34
CA PHE A 184 5.40 4.55 -6.49
C PHE A 184 3.92 4.85 -6.34
N SER A 185 3.34 4.46 -5.21
CA SER A 185 1.91 4.66 -4.93
C SER A 185 1.54 6.14 -4.89
N HIS A 186 2.33 6.97 -4.21
CA HIS A 186 2.04 8.41 -4.13
C HIS A 186 2.27 9.12 -5.47
N GLY A 187 3.30 8.73 -6.21
CA GLY A 187 3.56 9.25 -7.55
C GLY A 187 2.43 8.92 -8.53
N THR A 188 1.99 7.67 -8.59
CA THR A 188 0.91 7.24 -9.49
C THR A 188 -0.44 7.82 -9.10
N LEU A 189 -0.75 7.93 -7.80
CA LEU A 189 -1.95 8.58 -7.29
C LEU A 189 -2.00 10.05 -7.69
N THR A 190 -0.91 10.79 -7.45
CA THR A 190 -0.80 12.22 -7.80
C THR A 190 -0.91 12.43 -9.30
N ALA A 191 -0.25 11.60 -10.12
CA ALA A 191 -0.36 11.63 -11.57
C ALA A 191 -1.81 11.45 -12.02
N THR A 192 -2.52 10.47 -11.44
CA THR A 192 -3.92 10.19 -11.76
C THR A 192 -4.82 11.38 -11.44
N MET A 193 -4.63 12.02 -10.28
CA MET A 193 -5.40 13.19 -9.86
C MET A 193 -5.12 14.43 -10.72
N GLN A 194 -3.86 14.68 -11.08
CA GLN A 194 -3.48 15.88 -11.87
C GLN A 194 -3.97 15.82 -13.31
N MET A 195 -4.10 14.63 -13.87
CA MET A 195 -4.45 14.43 -15.26
C MET A 195 -5.95 14.25 -15.51
N ALA A 196 -6.71 13.97 -14.46
CA ALA A 196 -8.16 13.89 -14.56
C ALA A 196 -8.78 15.30 -14.54
N PRO A 197 -9.75 15.58 -15.43
CA PRO A 197 -10.61 16.76 -15.30
C PRO A 197 -11.21 16.84 -13.91
N VAL A 198 -11.49 18.06 -13.44
CA VAL A 198 -11.95 18.29 -12.05
C VAL A 198 -13.22 17.50 -11.74
N ASP A 199 -14.13 17.42 -12.69
CA ASP A 199 -15.39 16.68 -12.65
C ASP A 199 -15.22 15.15 -12.69
N GLN A 200 -14.08 14.64 -13.16
CA GLN A 200 -13.79 13.21 -13.31
C GLN A 200 -12.77 12.68 -12.30
N ARG A 201 -12.30 13.49 -11.36
CA ARG A 201 -11.29 13.08 -10.37
C ARG A 201 -11.75 11.90 -9.52
N GLY A 202 -13.00 11.87 -9.12
CA GLY A 202 -13.57 10.76 -8.36
C GLY A 202 -13.53 9.44 -9.14
N LEU A 203 -13.89 9.46 -10.43
CA LEU A 203 -13.81 8.31 -11.31
C LEU A 203 -12.37 7.84 -11.52
N ALA A 204 -11.44 8.78 -11.73
CA ALA A 204 -10.02 8.46 -11.90
C ALA A 204 -9.42 7.81 -10.67
N LEU A 205 -9.75 8.29 -9.47
CA LEU A 205 -9.35 7.69 -8.19
C LEU A 205 -9.96 6.31 -8.01
N GLY A 206 -11.24 6.14 -8.34
CA GLY A 206 -11.92 4.85 -8.31
C GLY A 206 -11.28 3.83 -9.25
N ALA A 207 -10.95 4.24 -10.49
CA ALA A 207 -10.28 3.39 -11.46
C ALA A 207 -8.85 3.01 -11.00
N TRP A 208 -8.10 3.97 -10.46
CA TRP A 208 -6.78 3.72 -9.89
C TRP A 208 -6.85 2.71 -8.73
N GLY A 209 -7.76 2.91 -7.78
CA GLY A 209 -7.97 1.99 -6.66
C GLY A 209 -8.42 0.60 -7.09
N ALA A 210 -9.34 0.50 -8.05
CA ALA A 210 -9.80 -0.77 -8.59
C ALA A 210 -8.67 -1.55 -9.26
N VAL A 211 -7.84 -0.86 -10.06
CA VAL A 211 -6.67 -1.47 -10.71
C VAL A 211 -5.65 -1.96 -9.66
N GLN A 212 -5.38 -1.17 -8.62
CA GLN A 212 -4.48 -1.59 -7.54
C GLN A 212 -5.03 -2.83 -6.81
N ALA A 213 -6.28 -2.80 -6.40
CA ALA A 213 -6.89 -3.92 -5.68
C ALA A 213 -6.89 -5.21 -6.53
N THR A 214 -7.23 -5.09 -7.82
CA THR A 214 -7.21 -6.23 -8.75
C THR A 214 -5.79 -6.75 -8.97
N ALA A 215 -4.83 -5.86 -9.19
CA ALA A 215 -3.42 -6.22 -9.41
C ALA A 215 -2.81 -6.87 -8.16
N ALA A 216 -3.09 -6.35 -6.96
CA ALA A 216 -2.68 -6.95 -5.71
C ALA A 216 -3.31 -8.34 -5.53
N GLY A 217 -4.62 -8.49 -5.81
CA GLY A 217 -5.30 -9.79 -5.77
C GLY A 217 -4.65 -10.83 -6.67
N PHE A 218 -4.31 -10.47 -7.92
CA PHE A 218 -3.59 -11.35 -8.83
C PHE A 218 -2.15 -11.66 -8.40
N ALA A 219 -1.52 -10.79 -7.64
CA ALA A 219 -0.15 -11.01 -7.16
C ALA A 219 -0.10 -11.99 -5.98
N ILE A 220 -1.20 -12.08 -5.22
CA ILE A 220 -1.31 -12.86 -3.98
C ILE A 220 -1.96 -14.24 -4.23
N GLY A 221 -2.88 -14.34 -5.20
CA GLY A 221 -3.64 -15.56 -5.54
C GLY A 221 -3.11 -16.29 -6.72
#